data_520adad5450689ef0c9e229dbf1b7919
#
_entry.id   520adad5450689ef0c9e229dbf1b7919
#
_cell.length_a   1.000
_cell.length_b   1.000
_cell.length_c   1.000
_cell.angle_alpha   90.00
_cell.angle_beta   90.00
_cell.angle_gamma   90.00
#
_symmetry.space_group_name_H-M   'P 1'
#
loop_
_entity.id
_entity.type
_entity.pdbx_description
1 polymer ?
#
loop_
_entity_poly.entity_id
_entity_poly.type
_entity_poly.pdbx_seq_one_letter_code
_entity_poly.pdbx_strand_id
1 'polypeptide(L)'
;MAQDRIEAAQAAGQERTIRSGISGVTSISILRRVHDARFATRYFRGDGIDVGGGIDSIALYQELFPGIRHCFVYYQQHGDAQLLANVRDASFDFLYSSHCLEHLRDPAEALGNWLRVVKPGGHLVVEVPDEDLYEQGHWPSRFNGDHKLTFTMAKERSWSPVSVNVLDLLRRFAGQAQVLSVQLLDHGFRYGLANRSFDQTRTPSAECGIEFVLRRLPR
;
A
#
# COMPACT_ATOMS: atom_id res chain seq x y z
N MET A 1 13.58 -17.27 19.67
CA MET A 1 13.24 -18.46 18.82
C MET A 1 12.30 -18.13 17.65
N ALA A 2 11.13 -17.47 17.85
CA ALA A 2 10.30 -17.04 16.71
C ALA A 2 10.87 -15.82 16.00
N GLN A 3 11.41 -14.87 16.75
CA GLN A 3 12.07 -13.66 16.28
C GLN A 3 13.31 -13.97 15.44
N ASP A 4 14.15 -14.90 15.91
CA ASP A 4 15.38 -15.33 15.22
C ASP A 4 15.10 -16.02 13.88
N ARG A 5 13.96 -16.71 13.75
CA ARG A 5 13.53 -17.33 12.48
C ARG A 5 13.00 -16.30 11.47
N ILE A 6 12.42 -15.21 11.96
CA ILE A 6 11.92 -14.10 11.14
C ILE A 6 13.11 -13.30 10.59
N GLU A 7 14.10 -13.00 11.42
CA GLU A 7 15.32 -12.29 11.00
C GLU A 7 16.15 -13.11 10.00
N ALA A 8 16.27 -14.44 10.20
CA ALA A 8 16.96 -15.32 9.27
C ALA A 8 16.24 -15.43 7.91
N ALA A 9 14.89 -15.44 7.88
CA ALA A 9 14.11 -15.45 6.65
C ALA A 9 14.21 -14.12 5.89
N GLN A 10 14.32 -13.00 6.61
CA GLN A 10 14.52 -11.67 6.03
C GLN A 10 15.91 -11.55 5.38
N ALA A 11 16.96 -12.01 6.05
CA ALA A 11 18.32 -12.02 5.51
C ALA A 11 18.44 -12.87 4.24
N ALA A 12 17.84 -14.07 4.21
CA ALA A 12 17.84 -14.94 3.05
C ALA A 12 17.03 -14.40 1.85
N GLY A 13 15.97 -13.61 2.11
CA GLY A 13 15.19 -12.90 1.10
C GLY A 13 15.97 -11.75 0.48
N GLN A 14 16.71 -10.99 1.28
CA GLN A 14 17.50 -9.84 0.82
C GLN A 14 18.66 -10.24 -0.12
N GLU A 15 19.37 -11.34 0.14
CA GLU A 15 20.47 -11.79 -0.72
C GLU A 15 20.04 -12.21 -2.14
N ARG A 16 18.81 -12.69 -2.31
CA ARG A 16 18.29 -13.04 -3.65
C ARG A 16 17.87 -11.84 -4.49
N THR A 17 17.52 -10.73 -3.86
CA THR A 17 16.89 -9.55 -4.50
C THR A 17 17.92 -8.61 -5.13
N ILE A 18 19.17 -8.59 -4.65
CA ILE A 18 20.25 -7.75 -5.17
C ILE A 18 20.61 -8.07 -6.63
N ARG A 19 20.18 -9.22 -7.17
CA ARG A 19 20.49 -9.67 -8.54
C ARG A 19 19.43 -9.38 -9.61
N SER A 20 18.22 -8.97 -9.24
CA SER A 20 17.19 -8.50 -10.19
C SER A 20 16.89 -7.04 -9.87
N GLY A 21 17.12 -6.14 -10.81
CA GLY A 21 16.89 -4.71 -10.58
C GLY A 21 15.57 -4.46 -9.84
N ILE A 22 15.63 -3.71 -8.75
CA ILE A 22 14.47 -3.36 -7.92
C ILE A 22 13.58 -2.49 -8.80
N SER A 23 12.49 -3.06 -9.29
CA SER A 23 11.40 -2.29 -9.87
C SER A 23 10.17 -2.51 -9.00
N GLY A 24 9.86 -1.56 -8.15
CA GLY A 24 8.72 -1.64 -7.26
C GLY A 24 8.05 -0.27 -7.12
N VAL A 25 6.82 -0.26 -6.68
CA VAL A 25 6.01 0.96 -6.61
C VAL A 25 6.38 1.81 -5.39
N THR A 26 6.81 1.18 -4.29
CA THR A 26 7.28 1.91 -3.11
C THR A 26 8.48 2.79 -3.43
N SER A 27 9.47 2.28 -4.17
CA SER A 27 10.67 3.02 -4.56
C SER A 27 10.35 4.26 -5.40
N ILE A 28 9.35 4.19 -6.26
CA ILE A 28 8.91 5.33 -7.10
C ILE A 28 8.35 6.45 -6.21
N SER A 29 7.58 6.10 -5.19
CA SER A 29 6.89 7.04 -4.29
C SER A 29 7.79 7.64 -3.20
N ILE A 30 9.01 7.11 -2.99
CA ILE A 30 9.89 7.53 -1.90
C ILE A 30 10.24 9.01 -1.95
N LEU A 31 10.63 9.53 -3.12
CA LEU A 31 11.01 10.94 -3.23
C LEU A 31 9.86 11.87 -2.87
N ARG A 32 8.64 11.57 -3.32
CA ARG A 32 7.45 12.34 -2.94
C ARG A 32 7.24 12.33 -1.43
N ARG A 33 7.35 11.16 -0.81
CA ARG A 33 7.13 10.99 0.64
C ARG A 33 8.21 11.68 1.48
N VAL A 34 9.46 11.68 1.04
CA VAL A 34 10.55 12.39 1.73
C VAL A 34 10.33 13.91 1.71
N HIS A 35 9.75 14.44 0.63
CA HIS A 35 9.44 15.87 0.55
C HIS A 35 8.16 16.30 1.30
N ASP A 36 7.37 15.35 1.78
CA ASP A 36 6.23 15.63 2.64
C ASP A 36 6.55 15.29 4.10
N ALA A 37 6.82 16.32 4.88
CA ALA A 37 7.21 16.16 6.29
C ALA A 37 6.22 15.34 7.13
N ARG A 38 4.93 15.21 6.72
CA ARG A 38 3.92 14.41 7.42
C ARG A 38 4.32 12.94 7.48
N PHE A 39 4.97 12.40 6.45
CA PHE A 39 5.43 11.01 6.46
C PHE A 39 6.46 10.78 7.55
N ALA A 40 7.51 11.59 7.62
CA ALA A 40 8.58 11.44 8.60
C ALA A 40 8.15 11.83 10.03
N THR A 41 7.25 12.82 10.17
CA THR A 41 6.91 13.38 11.49
C THR A 41 5.64 12.80 12.12
N ARG A 42 4.77 12.15 11.33
CA ARG A 42 3.48 11.63 11.81
C ARG A 42 3.21 10.20 11.38
N TYR A 43 3.22 9.91 10.06
CA TYR A 43 2.67 8.68 9.53
C TYR A 43 3.58 7.49 9.78
N PHE A 44 4.88 7.64 9.56
CA PHE A 44 5.87 6.59 9.74
C PHE A 44 6.65 6.77 11.04
N ARG A 45 5.99 6.53 12.16
CA ARG A 45 6.60 6.65 13.49
C ARG A 45 6.30 5.43 14.35
N GLY A 46 7.31 4.96 15.07
CA GLY A 46 7.21 3.80 15.97
C GLY A 46 7.39 2.48 15.25
N ASP A 47 6.64 1.46 15.69
CA ASP A 47 6.69 0.12 15.12
C ASP A 47 5.63 0.00 14.03
N GLY A 48 6.04 -0.34 12.82
CA GLY A 48 5.18 -0.48 11.66
C GLY A 48 5.02 -1.90 11.16
N ILE A 49 3.99 -2.09 10.35
CA ILE A 49 3.79 -3.28 9.53
C ILE A 49 3.59 -2.86 8.06
N ASP A 50 4.34 -3.48 7.17
CA ASP A 50 4.18 -3.34 5.72
C ASP A 50 3.48 -4.57 5.16
N VAL A 51 2.23 -4.40 4.75
CA VAL A 51 1.39 -5.50 4.26
C VAL A 51 1.48 -5.58 2.74
N GLY A 52 2.04 -6.70 2.28
CA GLY A 52 2.27 -6.94 0.85
C GLY A 52 3.59 -6.36 0.33
N GLY A 53 4.44 -5.78 1.19
CA GLY A 53 5.65 -5.05 0.80
C GLY A 53 6.66 -5.83 -0.05
N GLY A 54 6.66 -7.16 0.06
CA GLY A 54 7.51 -8.02 -0.78
C GLY A 54 8.96 -7.57 -0.81
N ILE A 55 9.49 -7.45 -2.04
CA ILE A 55 10.89 -7.05 -2.30
C ILE A 55 11.10 -5.52 -2.31
N ASP A 56 10.04 -4.73 -2.33
CA ASP A 56 10.09 -3.26 -2.34
C ASP A 56 9.33 -2.67 -1.14
N SER A 57 9.65 -3.19 0.05
CA SER A 57 9.05 -2.76 1.30
C SER A 57 9.54 -1.38 1.73
N ILE A 58 8.64 -0.62 2.42
CA ILE A 58 9.04 0.63 3.10
C ILE A 58 10.14 0.40 4.14
N ALA A 59 10.30 -0.81 4.64
CA ALA A 59 11.36 -1.20 5.56
C ALA A 59 12.78 -0.99 4.99
N LEU A 60 12.92 -1.00 3.66
CA LEU A 60 14.20 -0.75 2.97
C LEU A 60 14.63 0.72 3.01
N TYR A 61 13.74 1.62 3.44
CA TYR A 61 13.93 3.08 3.40
C TYR A 61 13.88 3.71 4.80
N GLN A 62 14.14 2.92 5.86
CA GLN A 62 14.05 3.41 7.23
C GLN A 62 14.97 4.59 7.52
N GLU A 63 16.14 4.65 6.89
CA GLU A 63 17.09 5.77 7.04
C GLU A 63 16.52 7.10 6.52
N LEU A 64 15.56 7.07 5.60
CA LEU A 64 14.87 8.26 5.10
C LEU A 64 13.70 8.67 6.00
N PHE A 65 13.24 7.77 6.86
CA PHE A 65 12.13 7.99 7.81
C PHE A 65 12.57 7.66 9.24
N PRO A 66 13.40 8.52 9.87
CA PRO A 66 14.04 8.23 11.16
C PRO A 66 13.04 8.05 12.32
N GLY A 67 11.77 8.33 12.12
CA GLY A 67 10.69 8.01 13.05
C GLY A 67 10.33 6.53 13.13
N ILE A 68 10.66 5.73 12.12
CA ILE A 68 10.44 4.28 12.11
C ILE A 68 11.43 3.63 13.07
N ARG A 69 10.92 2.94 14.08
CA ARG A 69 11.74 2.17 15.02
C ARG A 69 12.00 0.75 14.49
N HIS A 70 10.92 0.09 14.08
CA HIS A 70 10.94 -1.20 13.39
C HIS A 70 9.83 -1.23 12.34
N CYS A 71 10.03 -1.96 11.24
CA CYS A 71 8.99 -2.21 10.25
C CYS A 71 8.97 -3.70 9.90
N PHE A 72 7.90 -4.38 10.32
CA PHE A 72 7.68 -5.79 10.02
C PHE A 72 7.07 -5.94 8.63
N VAL A 73 7.72 -6.72 7.77
CA VAL A 73 7.21 -7.00 6.42
C VAL A 73 6.32 -8.22 6.45
N TYR A 74 5.02 -8.01 6.26
CA TYR A 74 4.03 -9.08 6.19
C TYR A 74 3.82 -9.49 4.74
N TYR A 75 4.17 -10.72 4.41
CA TYR A 75 4.10 -11.26 3.07
C TYR A 75 3.48 -12.67 3.06
N GLN A 76 3.29 -13.28 1.89
CA GLN A 76 2.54 -14.54 1.69
C GLN A 76 2.88 -15.66 2.69
N GLN A 77 4.17 -15.83 3.05
CA GLN A 77 4.58 -16.85 4.03
C GLN A 77 4.08 -16.58 5.46
N HIS A 78 3.63 -15.37 5.76
CA HIS A 78 3.13 -15.00 7.09
C HIS A 78 1.63 -15.22 7.24
N GLY A 79 0.88 -15.37 6.14
CA GLY A 79 -0.54 -15.65 6.11
C GLY A 79 -1.34 -14.75 5.17
N ASP A 80 -2.66 -14.78 5.33
CA ASP A 80 -3.59 -14.01 4.51
C ASP A 80 -3.55 -12.52 4.89
N ALA A 81 -3.14 -11.68 3.94
CA ALA A 81 -3.04 -10.23 4.09
C ALA A 81 -4.40 -9.56 4.33
N GLN A 82 -5.51 -10.16 3.88
CA GLN A 82 -6.86 -9.67 4.15
C GLN A 82 -7.24 -9.82 5.62
N LEU A 83 -6.87 -10.93 6.24
CA LEU A 83 -7.33 -11.27 7.59
C LEU A 83 -6.36 -10.83 8.68
N LEU A 84 -5.04 -10.88 8.41
CA LEU A 84 -4.00 -10.68 9.43
C LEU A 84 -4.31 -11.46 10.73
N ALA A 85 -4.81 -12.71 10.59
CA ALA A 85 -5.38 -13.48 11.69
C ALA A 85 -4.38 -13.79 12.81
N ASN A 86 -3.10 -13.89 12.47
CA ASN A 86 -2.00 -14.16 13.40
C ASN A 86 -1.38 -12.87 13.98
N VAL A 87 -1.92 -11.69 13.62
CA VAL A 87 -1.45 -10.40 14.12
C VAL A 87 -2.38 -9.90 15.22
N ARG A 88 -1.82 -9.64 16.39
CA ARG A 88 -2.56 -9.17 17.57
C ARG A 88 -3.11 -7.76 17.34
N ASP A 89 -4.28 -7.47 17.91
CA ASP A 89 -4.90 -6.15 17.89
C ASP A 89 -3.99 -5.08 18.49
N ALA A 90 -4.04 -3.88 17.93
CA ALA A 90 -3.33 -2.70 18.42
C ALA A 90 -1.83 -2.95 18.66
N SER A 91 -1.16 -3.67 17.76
CA SER A 91 0.27 -4.02 17.87
C SER A 91 1.18 -2.97 17.26
N PHE A 92 0.72 -2.27 16.22
CA PHE A 92 1.56 -1.38 15.41
C PHE A 92 1.16 0.08 15.54
N ASP A 93 2.13 0.97 15.47
CA ASP A 93 1.92 2.42 15.47
C ASP A 93 1.49 2.90 14.08
N PHE A 94 1.93 2.20 13.02
CA PHE A 94 1.46 2.44 11.65
C PHE A 94 1.36 1.16 10.84
N LEU A 95 0.53 1.21 9.79
CA LEU A 95 0.48 0.22 8.72
C LEU A 95 0.75 0.93 7.39
N TYR A 96 1.61 0.33 6.59
CA TYR A 96 1.84 0.69 5.21
C TYR A 96 1.42 -0.47 4.31
N SER A 97 0.83 -0.15 3.16
CA SER A 97 0.54 -1.12 2.11
C SER A 97 0.53 -0.42 0.76
N SER A 98 1.29 -0.94 -0.18
CA SER A 98 1.33 -0.44 -1.55
C SER A 98 1.10 -1.59 -2.52
N HIS A 99 0.12 -1.42 -3.40
CA HIS A 99 -0.24 -2.40 -4.43
C HIS A 99 -0.45 -3.82 -3.87
N CYS A 100 -1.30 -3.91 -2.84
CA CYS A 100 -1.71 -5.18 -2.22
C CYS A 100 -3.23 -5.34 -2.19
N LEU A 101 -3.98 -4.25 -1.96
CA LEU A 101 -5.42 -4.31 -1.71
C LEU A 101 -6.20 -4.79 -2.95
N GLU A 102 -5.70 -4.51 -4.16
CA GLU A 102 -6.26 -4.96 -5.43
C GLU A 102 -6.20 -6.47 -5.64
N HIS A 103 -5.32 -7.15 -4.91
CA HIS A 103 -5.19 -8.61 -4.93
C HIS A 103 -6.09 -9.33 -3.93
N LEU A 104 -6.76 -8.58 -3.05
CA LEU A 104 -7.60 -9.15 -2.00
C LEU A 104 -9.05 -9.34 -2.48
N ARG A 105 -9.78 -10.20 -1.79
CA ARG A 105 -11.15 -10.55 -2.16
C ARG A 105 -12.18 -9.50 -1.72
N ASP A 106 -11.99 -8.95 -0.50
CA ASP A 106 -12.87 -7.94 0.10
C ASP A 106 -12.02 -6.80 0.69
N PRO A 107 -11.97 -5.64 0.03
CA PRO A 107 -11.19 -4.51 0.50
C PRO A 107 -11.73 -3.89 1.79
N ALA A 108 -13.02 -4.06 2.07
CA ALA A 108 -13.58 -3.56 3.32
C ALA A 108 -13.23 -4.47 4.51
N GLU A 109 -13.28 -5.78 4.35
CA GLU A 109 -12.80 -6.71 5.37
C GLU A 109 -11.30 -6.51 5.63
N ALA A 110 -10.51 -6.35 4.57
CA ALA A 110 -9.08 -6.07 4.67
C ALA A 110 -8.81 -4.80 5.49
N LEU A 111 -9.42 -3.67 5.12
CA LEU A 111 -9.24 -2.41 5.85
C LEU A 111 -9.71 -2.49 7.31
N GLY A 112 -10.78 -3.23 7.60
CA GLY A 112 -11.24 -3.48 8.96
C GLY A 112 -10.18 -4.20 9.79
N ASN A 113 -9.56 -5.26 9.24
CA ASN A 113 -8.48 -5.98 9.89
C ASN A 113 -7.19 -5.15 9.99
N TRP A 114 -6.88 -4.35 8.99
CA TRP A 114 -5.73 -3.45 8.99
C TRP A 114 -5.87 -2.36 10.05
N LEU A 115 -7.08 -1.79 10.21
CA LEU A 115 -7.38 -0.87 11.31
C LEU A 115 -7.27 -1.58 12.67
N ARG A 116 -7.74 -2.83 12.79
CA ARG A 116 -7.68 -3.61 14.03
C ARG A 116 -6.25 -3.75 14.57
N VAL A 117 -5.27 -4.00 13.71
CA VAL A 117 -3.87 -4.24 14.13
C VAL A 117 -3.09 -2.96 14.45
N VAL A 118 -3.54 -1.81 13.95
CA VAL A 118 -2.94 -0.51 14.26
C VAL A 118 -3.48 0.01 15.58
N LYS A 119 -2.63 0.60 16.43
CA LYS A 119 -3.01 1.21 17.72
C LYS A 119 -3.98 2.39 17.55
N PRO A 120 -4.84 2.69 18.52
CA PRO A 120 -5.59 3.95 18.54
C PRO A 120 -4.65 5.16 18.39
N GLY A 121 -5.00 6.08 17.49
CA GLY A 121 -4.17 7.23 17.11
C GLY A 121 -3.09 6.94 16.06
N GLY A 122 -2.83 5.67 15.76
CA GLY A 122 -1.89 5.26 14.72
C GLY A 122 -2.45 5.45 13.30
N HIS A 123 -1.61 5.23 12.30
CA HIS A 123 -1.89 5.60 10.92
C HIS A 123 -1.88 4.40 9.98
N LEU A 124 -2.75 4.43 8.96
CA LEU A 124 -2.66 3.59 7.78
C LEU A 124 -2.29 4.47 6.60
N VAL A 125 -1.28 4.08 5.84
CA VAL A 125 -0.91 4.66 4.55
C VAL A 125 -1.06 3.57 3.51
N VAL A 126 -2.05 3.73 2.63
CA VAL A 126 -2.39 2.71 1.64
C VAL A 126 -2.37 3.32 0.26
N GLU A 127 -1.70 2.64 -0.67
CA GLU A 127 -1.66 2.97 -2.09
C GLU A 127 -2.23 1.81 -2.90
N VAL A 128 -3.13 2.14 -3.83
CA VAL A 128 -3.75 1.19 -4.77
C VAL A 128 -3.61 1.72 -6.20
N PRO A 129 -3.58 0.85 -7.23
CA PRO A 129 -3.57 1.32 -8.61
C PRO A 129 -4.88 2.06 -8.95
N ASP A 130 -4.76 3.19 -9.66
CA ASP A 130 -5.93 3.85 -10.25
C ASP A 130 -6.33 3.17 -11.56
N GLU A 131 -7.62 2.94 -11.77
CA GLU A 131 -8.11 2.19 -12.94
C GLU A 131 -7.82 2.88 -14.28
N ASP A 132 -7.79 4.21 -14.34
CA ASP A 132 -7.52 4.91 -15.59
C ASP A 132 -6.03 5.02 -15.87
N LEU A 133 -5.21 5.22 -14.82
CA LEU A 133 -3.77 5.40 -14.97
C LEU A 133 -3.05 4.07 -15.14
N TYR A 134 -3.38 3.07 -14.30
CA TYR A 134 -2.73 1.77 -14.34
C TYR A 134 -3.39 0.83 -15.36
N GLU A 135 -4.68 0.55 -15.21
CA GLU A 135 -5.38 -0.42 -16.07
C GLU A 135 -5.70 0.13 -17.47
N GLN A 136 -5.72 1.45 -17.63
CA GLN A 136 -5.88 2.16 -18.90
C GLN A 136 -7.12 1.72 -19.71
N GLY A 137 -8.24 1.50 -19.01
CA GLY A 137 -9.52 1.14 -19.64
C GLY A 137 -9.66 -0.33 -20.00
N HIS A 138 -8.81 -1.22 -19.50
CA HIS A 138 -8.84 -2.64 -19.83
C HIS A 138 -9.05 -3.53 -18.61
N TRP A 139 -9.99 -4.46 -18.72
CA TRP A 139 -10.19 -5.51 -17.74
C TRP A 139 -10.45 -6.85 -18.43
N PRO A 140 -9.89 -7.98 -18.00
CA PRO A 140 -8.88 -8.13 -16.93
C PRO A 140 -7.61 -7.33 -17.18
N SER A 141 -6.86 -7.05 -16.08
CA SER A 141 -5.61 -6.29 -16.14
C SER A 141 -4.64 -6.85 -17.18
N ARG A 142 -4.08 -5.97 -18.02
CA ARG A 142 -3.03 -6.34 -18.98
C ARG A 142 -1.64 -6.42 -18.37
N PHE A 143 -1.45 -5.72 -17.25
CA PHE A 143 -0.13 -5.55 -16.65
C PHE A 143 0.10 -6.47 -15.46
N ASN A 144 -0.99 -6.84 -14.75
CA ASN A 144 -0.92 -7.78 -13.64
C ASN A 144 -2.19 -8.66 -13.59
N GLY A 145 -2.06 -9.89 -14.07
CA GLY A 145 -3.20 -10.84 -14.14
C GLY A 145 -3.73 -11.33 -12.78
N ASP A 146 -3.08 -10.97 -11.66
CA ASP A 146 -3.56 -11.32 -10.30
C ASP A 146 -4.42 -10.23 -9.66
N HIS A 147 -4.63 -9.08 -10.33
CA HIS A 147 -5.58 -8.08 -9.88
C HIS A 147 -6.99 -8.65 -9.86
N LYS A 148 -7.69 -8.51 -8.75
CA LYS A 148 -9.09 -8.92 -8.55
C LYS A 148 -10.03 -7.73 -8.56
N LEU A 149 -9.49 -6.55 -8.26
CA LEU A 149 -10.23 -5.29 -8.16
C LEU A 149 -9.50 -4.19 -8.93
N THR A 150 -10.26 -3.20 -9.36
CA THR A 150 -9.75 -1.90 -9.80
C THR A 150 -10.22 -0.81 -8.85
N PHE A 151 -9.54 0.32 -8.82
CA PHE A 151 -9.90 1.40 -7.92
C PHE A 151 -10.08 2.71 -8.68
N THR A 152 -11.07 3.48 -8.24
CA THR A 152 -11.24 4.87 -8.63
C THR A 152 -11.36 5.75 -7.38
N MET A 153 -10.87 6.98 -7.46
CA MET A 153 -10.95 7.87 -6.30
C MET A 153 -12.39 8.23 -5.94
N ALA A 154 -13.20 8.66 -6.91
CA ALA A 154 -14.51 9.23 -6.66
C ALA A 154 -15.51 9.15 -7.83
N LYS A 155 -15.27 8.33 -8.85
CA LYS A 155 -16.22 8.23 -9.98
C LYS A 155 -17.55 7.66 -9.52
N GLU A 156 -18.65 8.25 -9.98
CA GLU A 156 -19.99 7.72 -9.80
C GLU A 156 -20.20 6.41 -10.61
N ARG A 157 -19.63 6.36 -11.80
CA ARG A 157 -19.67 5.19 -12.69
C ARG A 157 -18.29 4.87 -13.22
N SER A 158 -17.92 3.62 -13.12
CA SER A 158 -16.69 3.08 -13.69
C SER A 158 -16.96 2.26 -14.94
N TRP A 159 -15.96 2.20 -15.80
CA TRP A 159 -15.93 1.27 -16.94
C TRP A 159 -15.59 -0.16 -16.48
N SER A 160 -14.92 -0.33 -15.35
CA SER A 160 -14.52 -1.63 -14.83
C SER A 160 -15.67 -2.29 -14.06
N PRO A 161 -15.94 -3.60 -14.31
CA PRO A 161 -17.01 -4.32 -13.60
C PRO A 161 -16.67 -4.63 -12.13
N VAL A 162 -15.43 -4.44 -11.73
CA VAL A 162 -14.91 -4.76 -10.39
C VAL A 162 -14.32 -3.52 -9.70
N SER A 163 -14.75 -2.34 -10.13
CA SER A 163 -14.24 -1.08 -9.59
C SER A 163 -14.74 -0.81 -8.18
N VAL A 164 -13.84 -0.33 -7.36
CA VAL A 164 -14.10 0.12 -5.99
C VAL A 164 -13.88 1.63 -5.91
N ASN A 165 -14.91 2.38 -5.53
CA ASN A 165 -14.78 3.80 -5.23
C ASN A 165 -14.14 3.96 -3.84
N VAL A 166 -12.94 4.55 -3.81
CA VAL A 166 -12.15 4.70 -2.58
C VAL A 166 -12.89 5.56 -1.56
N LEU A 167 -13.51 6.68 -1.96
CA LEU A 167 -14.23 7.53 -1.00
C LEU A 167 -15.43 6.81 -0.39
N ASP A 168 -16.16 6.01 -1.15
CA ASP A 168 -17.28 5.22 -0.63
C ASP A 168 -16.80 4.09 0.29
N LEU A 169 -15.69 3.44 -0.07
CA LEU A 169 -15.06 2.45 0.78
C LEU A 169 -14.67 3.06 2.14
N LEU A 170 -14.02 4.24 2.14
CA LEU A 170 -13.55 4.90 3.36
C LEU A 170 -14.70 5.42 4.24
N ARG A 171 -15.83 5.84 3.65
CA ARG A 171 -17.03 6.23 4.41
C ARG A 171 -17.55 5.13 5.34
N ARG A 172 -17.35 3.86 4.98
CA ARG A 172 -17.75 2.72 5.83
C ARG A 172 -17.01 2.68 7.17
N PHE A 173 -15.88 3.37 7.27
CA PHE A 173 -15.03 3.42 8.46
C PHE A 173 -15.09 4.73 9.23
N ALA A 174 -16.03 5.64 8.90
CA ALA A 174 -16.12 6.97 9.53
C ALA A 174 -16.21 6.97 11.07
N GLY A 175 -16.75 5.89 11.67
CA GLY A 175 -16.79 5.71 13.15
C GLY A 175 -15.51 5.08 13.73
N GLN A 176 -14.58 4.61 12.92
CA GLN A 176 -13.38 3.89 13.34
C GLN A 176 -12.08 4.62 12.96
N ALA A 177 -12.12 5.40 11.90
CA ALA A 177 -10.96 6.11 11.37
C ALA A 177 -11.33 7.50 10.86
N GLN A 178 -10.40 8.43 11.00
CA GLN A 178 -10.42 9.73 10.36
C GLN A 178 -9.65 9.66 9.05
N VAL A 179 -10.26 10.07 7.94
CA VAL A 179 -9.56 10.26 6.67
C VAL A 179 -8.73 11.54 6.77
N LEU A 180 -7.42 11.43 6.60
CA LEU A 180 -6.49 12.56 6.62
C LEU A 180 -6.17 13.07 5.23
N SER A 181 -6.07 12.18 4.24
CA SER A 181 -5.89 12.55 2.83
C SER A 181 -6.39 11.43 1.92
N VAL A 182 -6.81 11.81 0.71
CA VAL A 182 -6.97 10.93 -0.45
C VAL A 182 -6.39 11.71 -1.63
N GLN A 183 -5.47 11.10 -2.37
CA GLN A 183 -4.73 11.76 -3.44
C GLN A 183 -4.60 10.83 -4.64
N LEU A 184 -4.86 11.37 -5.84
CA LEU A 184 -4.46 10.72 -7.09
C LEU A 184 -2.95 10.92 -7.28
N LEU A 185 -2.27 9.83 -7.57
CA LEU A 185 -0.83 9.80 -7.81
C LEU A 185 -0.60 9.65 -9.31
N ASP A 186 -0.27 10.74 -9.96
CA ASP A 186 0.03 10.80 -11.39
C ASP A 186 1.40 11.43 -11.68
N HIS A 187 2.25 11.52 -10.66
CA HIS A 187 3.57 12.10 -10.81
C HIS A 187 4.38 11.34 -11.86
N GLY A 188 4.91 12.05 -12.83
CA GLY A 188 5.64 11.47 -13.95
C GLY A 188 4.78 10.71 -14.96
N PHE A 189 3.47 10.61 -14.78
CA PHE A 189 2.57 9.95 -15.72
C PHE A 189 2.44 10.76 -17.02
N ARG A 190 2.57 10.08 -18.12
CA ARG A 190 2.53 10.69 -19.46
C ARG A 190 1.20 10.41 -20.12
N TYR A 191 0.25 11.33 -19.96
CA TYR A 191 -1.11 11.21 -20.51
C TYR A 191 -1.14 10.99 -22.02
N GLY A 192 -0.22 11.60 -22.77
CA GLY A 192 -0.09 11.39 -24.23
C GLY A 192 0.33 9.98 -24.62
N LEU A 193 0.76 9.16 -23.68
CA LEU A 193 1.11 7.75 -23.86
C LEU A 193 0.08 6.80 -23.24
N ALA A 194 -0.95 7.32 -22.59
CA ALA A 194 -2.07 6.52 -22.14
C ALA A 194 -2.68 5.75 -23.31
N ASN A 195 -3.19 4.56 -23.06
CA ASN A 195 -3.75 3.65 -24.07
C ASN A 195 -2.76 3.05 -25.10
N ARG A 196 -1.46 3.27 -24.94
CA ARG A 196 -0.43 2.60 -25.75
C ARG A 196 -0.02 1.22 -25.25
N SER A 197 -0.78 0.68 -24.31
CA SER A 197 -0.61 -0.69 -23.77
C SER A 197 0.77 -0.97 -23.16
N PHE A 198 1.35 0.00 -22.47
CA PHE A 198 2.53 -0.25 -21.65
C PHE A 198 2.35 0.29 -20.23
N ASP A 199 2.89 -0.46 -19.28
CA ASP A 199 2.88 -0.14 -17.86
C ASP A 199 3.87 0.99 -17.58
N GLN A 200 3.35 2.18 -17.26
CA GLN A 200 4.17 3.34 -16.96
C GLN A 200 4.83 3.26 -15.57
N THR A 201 4.37 2.39 -14.67
CA THR A 201 5.02 2.17 -13.38
C THR A 201 6.38 1.50 -13.52
N ARG A 202 6.63 0.83 -14.64
CA ARG A 202 7.96 0.26 -14.97
C ARG A 202 8.96 1.30 -15.47
N THR A 203 8.51 2.52 -15.73
CA THR A 203 9.40 3.65 -15.99
C THR A 203 9.77 4.29 -14.65
N PRO A 204 11.04 4.66 -14.39
CA PRO A 204 11.51 4.94 -13.02
C PRO A 204 10.87 6.12 -12.29
N SER A 205 9.85 6.78 -12.84
CA SER A 205 9.31 8.01 -12.27
C SER A 205 7.79 8.14 -12.31
N ALA A 206 7.05 7.16 -12.88
CA ALA A 206 5.60 7.31 -13.01
C ALA A 206 4.85 6.63 -11.86
N GLU A 207 4.07 7.40 -11.12
CA GLU A 207 3.04 6.90 -10.23
C GLU A 207 1.73 6.74 -11.01
N CYS A 208 0.93 5.71 -10.70
CA CYS A 208 -0.33 5.41 -11.38
C CYS A 208 -1.37 4.93 -10.37
N GLY A 209 -1.53 5.63 -9.26
CA GLY A 209 -2.29 5.12 -8.13
C GLY A 209 -3.13 6.14 -7.39
N ILE A 210 -3.77 5.66 -6.35
CA ILE A 210 -4.50 6.46 -5.36
C ILE A 210 -3.89 6.14 -4.00
N GLU A 211 -3.37 7.16 -3.31
CA GLU A 211 -2.93 7.04 -1.93
C GLU A 211 -4.00 7.60 -0.99
N PHE A 212 -4.30 6.88 0.06
CA PHE A 212 -5.10 7.40 1.16
C PHE A 212 -4.42 7.17 2.51
N VAL A 213 -4.62 8.13 3.40
CA VAL A 213 -4.08 8.08 4.76
C VAL A 213 -5.23 8.17 5.75
N LEU A 214 -5.28 7.18 6.64
CA LEU A 214 -6.24 7.10 7.73
C LEU A 214 -5.53 7.22 9.06
N ARG A 215 -6.22 7.81 10.05
CA ARG A 215 -5.84 7.75 11.45
C ARG A 215 -6.88 6.95 12.21
N ARG A 216 -6.47 5.88 12.90
CA ARG A 216 -7.38 5.11 13.75
C ARG A 216 -7.88 5.97 14.90
N LEU A 217 -9.20 6.01 15.10
CA LEU A 217 -9.81 6.73 16.22
C LEU A 217 -9.65 5.94 17.54
N PRO A 218 -9.56 6.62 18.69
CA PRO A 218 -9.79 5.99 19.99
C PRO A 218 -11.21 5.37 20.02
N ARG A 219 -11.34 4.23 20.66
CA ARG A 219 -12.66 3.67 20.98
C ARG A 219 -13.22 4.38 22.20
#